data_296e1e1965a5d7dc35fb4d11ae444efe
#
_entry.id   296e1e1965a5d7dc35fb4d11ae444efe
#
_cell.length_a   1.000
_cell.length_b   1.000
_cell.length_c   1.000
_cell.angle_alpha   90.00
_cell.angle_beta   90.00
_cell.angle_gamma   90.00
#
_symmetry.space_group_name_H-M   'P 1'
#
loop_
_entity.id
_entity.type
_entity.pdbx_description
1 polymer ?
#
loop_
_entity_poly.entity_id
_entity_poly.type
_entity_poly.pdbx_seq_one_letter_code
_entity_poly.pdbx_strand_id
1 'polypeptide(L)'
;MELARVFLPDDGFETIAYSGKPVAHLLGKNSFFVNGKGSNDREEIKREFYELLSGITGMRPPWGTLTGVRPLKPALEICRDSSVSEMEHIIKDRYLMSESKASLLADIADYQLSHVTGIPWEKASMYIGIPFCPTRCAYCSFASNVAPAEEHGIYLEDLLKEISYAGRLADKNGTELESIYIGGGTPTTLNSVQLERLISRVSEAYGIDPAGLEFTVEAGRPDTITKEKLDTLKRLGIERISINPQSMKDKTLRLIGRDHSADDIREGFRIARETGFDVINADLIAGLPEEDINDFESSLREMVDLGAENITIHTLSVKRGSRLRESDPAYFRHNADTVSAMLDLSRVMLSSAGYRPYYIYRQKHQIGALENVGWCLPEKHSIYNIRIMEDKQTVIGLGAGAVGKVYHPAEDRLERIANVSNYRIYSERFDEMISRKDEYYK
;
A
#
# COMPACT_ATOMS: atom_id res chain seq x y z
N MET A 1 5.36 -6.86 -22.27
CA MET A 1 6.50 -6.46 -21.41
C MET A 1 6.31 -6.77 -19.92
N GLU A 2 5.21 -6.29 -19.28
CA GLU A 2 5.01 -6.56 -17.82
C GLU A 2 4.94 -8.07 -17.49
N LEU A 3 4.26 -8.87 -18.30
CA LEU A 3 4.19 -10.31 -18.10
C LEU A 3 5.56 -10.99 -18.26
N ALA A 4 6.37 -10.58 -19.22
CA ALA A 4 7.71 -11.13 -19.40
C ALA A 4 8.61 -10.93 -18.17
N ARG A 5 8.49 -9.78 -17.48
CA ARG A 5 9.26 -9.45 -16.27
C ARG A 5 8.96 -10.35 -15.06
N VAL A 6 7.84 -11.04 -15.06
CA VAL A 6 7.51 -12.02 -14.01
C VAL A 6 8.34 -13.28 -14.17
N PHE A 7 8.72 -13.62 -15.40
CA PHE A 7 9.49 -14.81 -15.74
C PHE A 7 11.00 -14.53 -15.94
N LEU A 8 11.32 -13.39 -16.48
CA LEU A 8 12.67 -13.07 -16.99
C LEU A 8 13.18 -11.75 -16.38
N PRO A 9 14.51 -11.58 -16.26
CA PRO A 9 15.12 -10.33 -15.85
C PRO A 9 14.80 -9.18 -16.81
N ASP A 10 14.84 -7.94 -16.30
CA ASP A 10 14.63 -6.71 -17.10
C ASP A 10 15.62 -6.58 -18.28
N ASP A 11 16.82 -7.13 -18.12
CA ASP A 11 17.91 -7.20 -19.12
C ASP A 11 17.94 -8.52 -19.90
N GLY A 12 17.06 -9.46 -19.56
CA GLY A 12 17.01 -10.81 -20.15
C GLY A 12 16.12 -10.96 -21.38
N PHE A 13 15.44 -9.89 -21.81
CA PHE A 13 14.57 -9.96 -22.99
C PHE A 13 14.35 -8.59 -23.62
N GLU A 14 14.10 -8.61 -24.92
CA GLU A 14 13.62 -7.48 -25.71
C GLU A 14 12.31 -7.86 -26.39
N THR A 15 11.34 -6.95 -26.40
CA THR A 15 10.07 -7.15 -27.11
C THR A 15 10.04 -6.26 -28.35
N ILE A 16 9.92 -6.88 -29.52
CA ILE A 16 9.80 -6.20 -30.79
C ILE A 16 8.39 -6.43 -31.35
N ALA A 17 7.66 -5.34 -31.63
CA ALA A 17 6.42 -5.46 -32.37
C ALA A 17 6.77 -5.72 -33.84
N TYR A 18 6.28 -6.83 -34.39
CA TYR A 18 6.52 -7.22 -35.76
C TYR A 18 5.21 -7.44 -36.51
N SER A 19 5.02 -6.73 -37.62
CA SER A 19 3.81 -6.79 -38.44
C SER A 19 3.94 -7.65 -39.71
N GLY A 20 5.08 -8.32 -39.90
CA GLY A 20 5.38 -9.13 -41.09
C GLY A 20 5.26 -10.65 -40.83
N LYS A 21 5.46 -11.46 -41.90
CA LYS A 21 5.58 -12.91 -41.75
C LYS A 21 6.87 -13.25 -41.00
N PRO A 22 6.84 -14.25 -40.07
CA PRO A 22 8.05 -14.66 -39.36
C PRO A 22 9.11 -15.13 -40.35
N VAL A 23 10.31 -14.58 -40.23
CA VAL A 23 11.45 -14.92 -41.09
C VAL A 23 12.48 -15.60 -40.21
N ALA A 24 12.80 -16.86 -40.52
CA ALA A 24 13.64 -17.73 -39.69
C ALA A 24 15.03 -17.14 -39.35
N HIS A 25 15.56 -16.27 -40.16
CA HIS A 25 16.87 -15.62 -39.92
C HIS A 25 16.83 -14.41 -38.97
N LEU A 26 15.62 -13.92 -38.60
CA LEU A 26 15.45 -12.92 -37.51
C LEU A 26 15.40 -13.60 -36.11
N LEU A 27 15.32 -14.92 -36.10
CA LEU A 27 15.27 -15.71 -34.86
C LEU A 27 16.71 -16.01 -34.42
N GLY A 28 17.27 -15.20 -33.53
CA GLY A 28 18.39 -15.66 -32.70
C GLY A 28 18.01 -16.91 -31.89
N LYS A 29 18.99 -17.60 -31.31
CA LYS A 29 18.77 -18.84 -30.56
C LYS A 29 17.71 -18.78 -29.45
N ASN A 30 17.26 -17.59 -29.04
CA ASN A 30 16.34 -17.32 -27.94
C ASN A 30 15.19 -16.37 -28.35
N SER A 31 14.77 -16.40 -29.63
CA SER A 31 13.64 -15.57 -30.09
C SER A 31 12.38 -16.42 -30.21
N PHE A 32 11.28 -15.92 -29.72
CA PHE A 32 9.97 -16.60 -29.72
C PHE A 32 8.93 -15.68 -30.36
N PHE A 33 8.04 -16.28 -31.13
CA PHE A 33 6.88 -15.60 -31.69
C PHE A 33 5.63 -15.98 -30.92
N VAL A 34 4.91 -14.96 -30.45
CA VAL A 34 3.51 -15.11 -30.04
C VAL A 34 2.64 -14.70 -31.22
N ASN A 35 1.99 -15.69 -31.82
CA ASN A 35 1.12 -15.46 -32.96
C ASN A 35 -0.31 -15.22 -32.45
N GLY A 36 -0.70 -13.98 -32.32
CA GLY A 36 -2.06 -13.61 -31.93
C GLY A 36 -3.14 -13.97 -32.96
N LYS A 37 -2.96 -15.02 -33.80
CA LYS A 37 -3.91 -15.59 -34.78
C LYS A 37 -4.86 -14.59 -35.43
N GLY A 38 -4.44 -13.35 -35.61
CA GLY A 38 -5.28 -12.27 -36.13
C GLY A 38 -6.37 -11.78 -35.19
N SER A 39 -6.43 -12.26 -33.94
CA SER A 39 -7.28 -11.69 -32.90
C SER A 39 -6.59 -10.45 -32.32
N ASN A 40 -7.31 -9.34 -32.26
CA ASN A 40 -6.90 -8.16 -31.48
C ASN A 40 -7.15 -8.39 -29.98
N ASP A 41 -7.42 -9.62 -29.55
CA ASP A 41 -7.70 -9.94 -28.16
C ASP A 41 -6.39 -9.99 -27.35
N ARG A 42 -6.21 -8.94 -26.59
CA ARG A 42 -5.06 -8.75 -25.72
C ARG A 42 -4.93 -9.84 -24.65
N GLU A 43 -6.03 -10.43 -24.21
CA GLU A 43 -6.04 -11.48 -23.19
C GLU A 43 -5.57 -12.80 -23.79
N GLU A 44 -6.01 -13.16 -24.99
CA GLU A 44 -5.55 -14.37 -25.69
C GLU A 44 -4.04 -14.34 -25.94
N ILE A 45 -3.52 -13.19 -26.42
CA ILE A 45 -2.08 -12.99 -26.61
C ILE A 45 -1.30 -13.16 -25.30
N LYS A 46 -1.82 -12.66 -24.19
CA LYS A 46 -1.20 -12.83 -22.86
C LYS A 46 -1.20 -14.29 -22.42
N ARG A 47 -2.27 -15.03 -22.67
CA ARG A 47 -2.37 -16.45 -22.31
C ARG A 47 -1.38 -17.29 -23.11
N GLU A 48 -1.30 -17.13 -24.42
CA GLU A 48 -0.30 -17.80 -25.27
C GLU A 48 1.14 -17.48 -24.80
N PHE A 49 1.40 -16.22 -24.45
CA PHE A 49 2.70 -15.78 -24.00
C PHE A 49 3.04 -16.36 -22.60
N TYR A 50 2.06 -16.45 -21.70
CA TYR A 50 2.24 -17.09 -20.39
C TYR A 50 2.58 -18.55 -20.51
N GLU A 51 1.84 -19.31 -21.32
CA GLU A 51 2.08 -20.75 -21.53
C GLU A 51 3.44 -21.00 -22.19
N LEU A 52 3.82 -20.17 -23.17
CA LEU A 52 5.12 -20.25 -23.79
C LEU A 52 6.26 -20.03 -22.77
N LEU A 53 6.18 -18.97 -21.98
CA LEU A 53 7.21 -18.69 -20.96
C LEU A 53 7.22 -19.73 -19.86
N SER A 54 6.06 -20.23 -19.43
CA SER A 54 5.96 -21.33 -18.46
C SER A 54 6.64 -22.61 -18.97
N GLY A 55 6.45 -22.94 -20.26
CA GLY A 55 7.11 -24.07 -20.88
C GLY A 55 8.64 -23.94 -20.99
N ILE A 56 9.14 -22.72 -21.19
CA ILE A 56 10.58 -22.45 -21.32
C ILE A 56 11.28 -22.41 -19.96
N THR A 57 10.66 -21.73 -18.98
CA THR A 57 11.28 -21.46 -17.67
C THR A 57 10.97 -22.53 -16.63
N GLY A 58 9.95 -23.34 -16.85
CA GLY A 58 9.39 -24.25 -15.83
C GLY A 58 8.61 -23.54 -14.72
N MET A 59 8.51 -22.20 -14.76
CA MET A 59 7.82 -21.40 -13.74
C MET A 59 6.34 -21.23 -14.08
N ARG A 60 5.48 -21.26 -13.06
CA ARG A 60 4.06 -20.90 -13.19
C ARG A 60 3.69 -19.82 -12.16
N PRO A 61 3.95 -18.54 -12.46
CA PRO A 61 3.64 -17.44 -11.55
C PRO A 61 2.17 -17.49 -11.10
N PRO A 62 1.88 -17.37 -9.79
CA PRO A 62 0.56 -17.71 -9.25
C PRO A 62 -0.55 -16.74 -9.67
N TRP A 63 -0.22 -15.52 -10.08
CA TRP A 63 -1.16 -14.53 -10.62
C TRP A 63 -1.47 -14.71 -12.11
N GLY A 64 -0.89 -15.72 -12.76
CA GLY A 64 -1.12 -16.01 -14.17
C GLY A 64 -0.83 -14.82 -15.08
N THR A 65 -1.78 -14.49 -15.93
CA THR A 65 -1.68 -13.35 -16.87
C THR A 65 -2.10 -12.00 -16.28
N LEU A 66 -2.58 -11.98 -15.02
CA LEU A 66 -3.00 -10.75 -14.34
C LEU A 66 -1.77 -9.98 -13.83
N THR A 67 -1.38 -8.91 -14.54
CA THR A 67 -0.19 -8.09 -14.24
C THR A 67 -0.49 -6.76 -13.56
N GLY A 68 -1.77 -6.44 -13.36
CA GLY A 68 -2.20 -5.17 -12.77
C GLY A 68 -1.83 -5.03 -11.28
N VAL A 69 -1.69 -3.79 -10.82
CA VAL A 69 -1.40 -3.49 -9.40
C VAL A 69 -2.63 -3.63 -8.48
N ARG A 70 -3.82 -3.71 -9.05
CA ARG A 70 -5.11 -3.85 -8.35
C ARG A 70 -5.83 -5.12 -8.77
N PRO A 71 -5.42 -6.26 -8.25
CA PRO A 71 -5.96 -7.55 -8.70
C PRO A 71 -7.44 -7.75 -8.31
N LEU A 72 -7.94 -7.04 -7.31
CA LEU A 72 -9.34 -7.14 -6.89
C LEU A 72 -10.31 -6.43 -7.87
N LYS A 73 -9.86 -5.41 -8.62
CA LYS A 73 -10.75 -4.65 -9.53
C LYS A 73 -11.49 -5.55 -10.53
N PRO A 74 -10.82 -6.41 -11.32
CA PRO A 74 -11.55 -7.32 -12.23
C PRO A 74 -12.41 -8.34 -11.50
N ALA A 75 -12.08 -8.75 -10.27
CA ALA A 75 -12.91 -9.63 -9.47
C ALA A 75 -14.25 -8.97 -9.11
N LEU A 76 -14.21 -7.74 -8.58
CA LEU A 76 -15.42 -6.98 -8.24
C LEU A 76 -16.25 -6.59 -9.48
N GLU A 77 -15.61 -6.38 -10.64
CA GLU A 77 -16.32 -6.16 -11.89
C GLU A 77 -17.14 -7.40 -12.31
N ILE A 78 -16.59 -8.60 -12.15
CA ILE A 78 -17.30 -9.85 -12.41
C ILE A 78 -18.44 -10.06 -11.40
N CYS A 79 -18.24 -9.73 -10.13
CA CYS A 79 -19.27 -9.85 -9.09
C CYS A 79 -20.50 -8.97 -9.28
N ARG A 80 -20.50 -8.03 -10.24
CA ARG A 80 -21.70 -7.26 -10.58
C ARG A 80 -22.80 -8.12 -11.19
N ASP A 81 -22.39 -9.16 -11.95
CA ASP A 81 -23.29 -10.01 -12.74
C ASP A 81 -23.20 -11.48 -12.30
N SER A 82 -22.39 -11.81 -11.30
CA SER A 82 -22.11 -13.17 -10.85
C SER A 82 -21.93 -13.24 -9.33
N SER A 83 -22.18 -14.40 -8.75
CA SER A 83 -21.84 -14.67 -7.35
C SER A 83 -20.33 -14.69 -7.13
N VAL A 84 -19.87 -14.54 -5.88
CA VAL A 84 -18.44 -14.63 -5.53
C VAL A 84 -17.86 -15.99 -5.91
N SER A 85 -18.60 -17.09 -5.75
CA SER A 85 -18.15 -18.43 -6.15
C SER A 85 -17.97 -18.55 -7.65
N GLU A 86 -18.90 -18.03 -8.45
CA GLU A 86 -18.78 -18.00 -9.91
C GLU A 86 -17.60 -17.10 -10.35
N MET A 87 -17.43 -15.95 -9.71
CA MET A 87 -16.31 -15.05 -9.96
C MET A 87 -14.97 -15.75 -9.72
N GLU A 88 -14.82 -16.54 -8.64
CA GLU A 88 -13.60 -17.28 -8.34
C GLU A 88 -13.22 -18.22 -9.50
N HIS A 89 -14.19 -18.96 -10.03
CA HIS A 89 -13.96 -19.84 -11.19
C HIS A 89 -13.60 -19.05 -12.44
N ILE A 90 -14.37 -18.00 -12.75
CA ILE A 90 -14.14 -17.16 -13.93
C ILE A 90 -12.76 -16.51 -13.92
N ILE A 91 -12.34 -15.93 -12.79
CA ILE A 91 -11.06 -15.22 -12.71
C ILE A 91 -9.87 -16.17 -12.76
N LYS A 92 -10.00 -17.35 -12.15
CA LYS A 92 -9.00 -18.43 -12.21
C LYS A 92 -8.77 -18.83 -13.67
N ASP A 93 -9.83 -19.15 -14.40
CA ASP A 93 -9.73 -19.63 -15.77
C ASP A 93 -9.31 -18.51 -16.73
N ARG A 94 -9.89 -17.31 -16.60
CA ARG A 94 -9.59 -16.16 -17.48
C ARG A 94 -8.12 -15.79 -17.42
N TYR A 95 -7.54 -15.73 -16.23
CA TYR A 95 -6.18 -15.24 -16.03
C TYR A 95 -5.15 -16.35 -15.79
N LEU A 96 -5.48 -17.63 -15.91
CA LEU A 96 -4.61 -18.76 -15.59
C LEU A 96 -4.00 -18.65 -14.18
N MET A 97 -4.83 -18.19 -13.24
CA MET A 97 -4.44 -17.90 -11.87
C MET A 97 -4.39 -19.21 -11.05
N SER A 98 -3.50 -19.26 -10.05
CA SER A 98 -3.53 -20.37 -9.09
C SER A 98 -4.81 -20.36 -8.27
N GLU A 99 -5.22 -21.52 -7.78
CA GLU A 99 -6.42 -21.66 -6.94
C GLU A 99 -6.30 -20.84 -5.65
N SER A 100 -5.14 -20.83 -5.01
CA SER A 100 -4.92 -20.05 -3.78
C SER A 100 -5.12 -18.54 -4.00
N LYS A 101 -4.72 -17.99 -5.15
CA LYS A 101 -4.89 -16.55 -5.44
C LYS A 101 -6.32 -16.21 -5.87
N ALA A 102 -6.99 -17.08 -6.60
CA ALA A 102 -8.41 -16.91 -6.93
C ALA A 102 -9.28 -16.94 -5.67
N SER A 103 -9.05 -17.91 -4.78
CA SER A 103 -9.73 -18.01 -3.49
C SER A 103 -9.42 -16.82 -2.56
N LEU A 104 -8.19 -16.30 -2.56
CA LEU A 104 -7.86 -15.06 -1.81
C LEU A 104 -8.66 -13.87 -2.33
N LEU A 105 -8.81 -13.72 -3.64
CA LEU A 105 -9.64 -12.65 -4.21
C LEU A 105 -11.13 -12.84 -3.88
N ALA A 106 -11.61 -14.09 -3.83
CA ALA A 106 -12.97 -14.41 -3.43
C ALA A 106 -13.23 -14.02 -1.97
N ASP A 107 -12.31 -14.37 -1.06
CA ASP A 107 -12.41 -13.99 0.36
C ASP A 107 -12.47 -12.46 0.55
N ILE A 108 -11.65 -11.71 -0.19
CA ILE A 108 -11.64 -10.24 -0.10
C ILE A 108 -12.89 -9.63 -0.72
N ALA A 109 -13.32 -10.15 -1.89
CA ALA A 109 -14.55 -9.67 -2.53
C ALA A 109 -15.77 -9.90 -1.65
N ASP A 110 -15.91 -11.11 -1.08
CA ASP A 110 -16.97 -11.46 -0.12
C ASP A 110 -16.98 -10.51 1.08
N TYR A 111 -15.79 -10.27 1.66
CA TYR A 111 -15.65 -9.34 2.77
C TYR A 111 -16.10 -7.93 2.40
N GLN A 112 -15.59 -7.37 1.30
CA GLN A 112 -15.92 -6.00 0.91
C GLN A 112 -17.39 -5.85 0.52
N LEU A 113 -17.96 -6.79 -0.23
CA LEU A 113 -19.38 -6.76 -0.61
C LEU A 113 -20.33 -6.87 0.60
N SER A 114 -19.89 -7.53 1.67
CA SER A 114 -20.70 -7.74 2.87
C SER A 114 -20.56 -6.63 3.92
N HIS A 115 -19.39 -5.96 4.01
CA HIS A 115 -19.08 -5.05 5.13
C HIS A 115 -18.84 -3.60 4.71
N VAL A 116 -18.52 -3.34 3.42
CA VAL A 116 -18.26 -1.99 2.95
C VAL A 116 -19.51 -1.40 2.33
N THR A 117 -20.04 -0.38 2.98
CA THR A 117 -21.26 0.30 2.56
C THR A 117 -20.98 1.69 1.98
N GLY A 118 -21.99 2.27 1.36
CA GLY A 118 -21.91 3.62 0.79
C GLY A 118 -21.32 3.65 -0.62
N ILE A 119 -21.57 4.76 -1.29
CA ILE A 119 -21.08 5.01 -2.65
C ILE A 119 -19.74 5.73 -2.55
N PRO A 120 -18.64 5.16 -3.08
CA PRO A 120 -17.30 5.70 -2.85
C PRO A 120 -17.13 7.18 -3.24
N TRP A 121 -17.78 7.62 -4.31
CA TRP A 121 -17.62 8.98 -4.85
C TRP A 121 -18.54 10.04 -4.22
N GLU A 122 -19.42 9.69 -3.31
CA GLU A 122 -20.26 10.65 -2.59
C GLU A 122 -19.49 11.40 -1.51
N LYS A 123 -18.42 10.79 -1.00
CA LYS A 123 -17.52 11.39 -0.01
C LYS A 123 -16.08 11.38 -0.51
N ALA A 124 -15.22 12.12 0.15
CA ALA A 124 -13.80 12.12 -0.12
C ALA A 124 -13.01 11.49 1.04
N SER A 125 -11.82 10.98 0.75
CA SER A 125 -10.80 10.70 1.75
C SER A 125 -9.72 11.79 1.73
N MET A 126 -8.95 11.88 2.82
CA MET A 126 -7.82 12.80 2.91
C MET A 126 -6.55 12.03 3.26
N TYR A 127 -5.46 12.38 2.57
CA TYR A 127 -4.11 11.94 2.92
C TYR A 127 -3.23 13.11 3.28
N ILE A 128 -2.59 13.06 4.44
CA ILE A 128 -1.65 14.09 4.90
C ILE A 128 -0.25 13.47 5.02
N GLY A 129 0.69 14.00 4.24
CA GLY A 129 2.07 13.53 4.21
C GLY A 129 2.96 14.24 5.22
N ILE A 130 3.61 13.50 6.12
CA ILE A 130 4.69 13.97 6.99
C ILE A 130 5.99 13.33 6.49
N PRO A 131 6.88 14.08 5.82
CA PRO A 131 7.98 13.51 5.05
C PRO A 131 9.25 13.25 5.90
N PHE A 132 9.12 13.10 7.21
CA PHE A 132 10.25 12.95 8.12
C PHE A 132 10.33 11.55 8.70
N CYS A 133 11.56 11.04 8.84
CA CYS A 133 11.87 9.80 9.55
C CYS A 133 13.12 10.00 10.43
N PRO A 134 13.23 9.30 11.57
CA PRO A 134 14.46 9.37 12.38
C PRO A 134 15.69 8.80 11.64
N THR A 135 15.50 7.72 10.88
CA THR A 135 16.53 7.10 10.00
C THR A 135 15.91 6.62 8.71
N ARG A 136 16.74 6.40 7.66
CA ARG A 136 16.27 5.87 6.38
C ARG A 136 16.49 4.36 6.30
N CYS A 137 15.41 3.61 6.22
CA CYS A 137 15.44 2.16 6.03
C CYS A 137 16.06 1.77 4.67
N ALA A 138 16.79 0.64 4.64
CA ALA A 138 17.52 0.18 3.44
C ALA A 138 16.62 -0.15 2.24
N TYR A 139 15.38 -0.60 2.50
CA TYR A 139 14.39 -0.95 1.47
C TYR A 139 13.48 0.22 1.07
N CYS A 140 13.43 1.31 1.88
CA CYS A 140 12.43 2.36 1.74
C CYS A 140 12.65 3.18 0.46
N SER A 141 11.56 3.33 -0.30
CA SER A 141 11.51 4.14 -1.51
C SER A 141 10.61 5.37 -1.37
N PHE A 142 9.99 5.56 -0.21
CA PHE A 142 9.20 6.77 0.05
C PHE A 142 10.11 7.98 0.22
N ALA A 143 9.56 9.15 -0.03
CA ALA A 143 10.22 10.41 0.25
C ALA A 143 10.31 10.59 1.78
N SER A 144 11.35 10.01 2.37
CA SER A 144 11.65 10.12 3.79
C SER A 144 12.93 10.93 3.98
N ASN A 145 12.85 11.97 4.78
CA ASN A 145 13.96 12.87 5.05
C ASN A 145 14.35 12.76 6.52
N VAL A 146 15.65 12.67 6.77
CA VAL A 146 16.19 12.89 8.12
C VAL A 146 16.48 14.37 8.22
N ALA A 147 15.76 15.08 9.08
CA ALA A 147 15.85 16.53 9.22
C ALA A 147 15.88 16.94 10.70
N PRO A 148 16.53 18.07 11.05
CA PRO A 148 16.48 18.64 12.39
C PRO A 148 15.04 19.00 12.80
N ALA A 149 14.77 18.98 14.11
CA ALA A 149 13.43 19.25 14.67
C ALA A 149 12.90 20.65 14.31
N GLU A 150 13.78 21.62 14.12
CA GLU A 150 13.45 22.99 13.71
C GLU A 150 12.78 23.01 12.32
N GLU A 151 13.26 22.18 11.39
CA GLU A 151 12.70 22.08 10.04
C GLU A 151 11.31 21.44 10.04
N HIS A 152 11.00 20.57 11.01
CA HIS A 152 9.64 20.05 11.20
C HIS A 152 8.63 21.15 11.48
N GLY A 153 9.02 22.15 12.31
CA GLY A 153 8.18 23.32 12.64
C GLY A 153 7.91 24.18 11.40
N ILE A 154 8.94 24.49 10.61
CA ILE A 154 8.83 25.29 9.38
C ILE A 154 7.87 24.60 8.39
N TYR A 155 8.09 23.31 8.13
CA TYR A 155 7.23 22.52 7.28
C TYR A 155 5.77 22.49 7.74
N LEU A 156 5.57 22.32 9.05
CA LEU A 156 4.22 22.30 9.64
C LEU A 156 3.46 23.59 9.41
N GLU A 157 4.10 24.76 9.51
CA GLU A 157 3.44 26.04 9.25
C GLU A 157 2.88 26.13 7.83
N ASP A 158 3.62 25.64 6.84
CA ASP A 158 3.13 25.63 5.45
C ASP A 158 2.02 24.58 5.26
N LEU A 159 2.17 23.39 5.86
CA LEU A 159 1.12 22.37 5.83
C LEU A 159 -0.19 22.87 6.46
N LEU A 160 -0.13 23.59 7.58
CA LEU A 160 -1.32 24.15 8.23
C LEU A 160 -2.04 25.19 7.34
N LYS A 161 -1.29 25.97 6.56
CA LYS A 161 -1.85 26.91 5.57
C LYS A 161 -2.51 26.14 4.42
N GLU A 162 -1.85 25.07 3.91
CA GLU A 162 -2.40 24.21 2.85
C GLU A 162 -3.72 23.56 3.29
N ILE A 163 -3.76 22.99 4.52
CA ILE A 163 -4.98 22.42 5.12
C ILE A 163 -6.09 23.47 5.17
N SER A 164 -5.78 24.67 5.65
CA SER A 164 -6.77 25.75 5.76
C SER A 164 -7.31 26.18 4.41
N TYR A 165 -6.47 26.22 3.38
CA TYR A 165 -6.89 26.56 2.02
C TYR A 165 -7.80 25.47 1.43
N ALA A 166 -7.37 24.21 1.50
CA ALA A 166 -8.14 23.08 1.00
C ALA A 166 -9.47 22.91 1.75
N GLY A 167 -9.51 23.19 3.06
CA GLY A 167 -10.74 23.18 3.86
C GLY A 167 -11.76 24.23 3.39
N ARG A 168 -11.33 25.46 3.06
CA ARG A 168 -12.23 26.48 2.47
C ARG A 168 -12.81 26.06 1.13
N LEU A 169 -12.00 25.37 0.30
CA LEU A 169 -12.48 24.84 -0.98
C LEU A 169 -13.49 23.71 -0.76
N ALA A 170 -13.22 22.81 0.19
CA ALA A 170 -14.10 21.70 0.55
C ALA A 170 -15.47 22.23 1.05
N ASP A 171 -15.48 23.18 1.98
CA ASP A 171 -16.69 23.83 2.50
C ASP A 171 -17.51 24.48 1.38
N LYS A 172 -16.86 25.26 0.53
CA LYS A 172 -17.52 25.92 -0.63
C LYS A 172 -18.19 24.91 -1.58
N ASN A 173 -17.65 23.72 -1.71
CA ASN A 173 -18.13 22.68 -2.63
C ASN A 173 -18.93 21.57 -1.91
N GLY A 174 -19.20 21.71 -0.62
CA GLY A 174 -19.98 20.75 0.16
C GLY A 174 -19.33 19.37 0.24
N THR A 175 -17.98 19.30 0.26
CA THR A 175 -17.25 18.03 0.30
C THR A 175 -17.26 17.43 1.70
N GLU A 176 -17.85 16.28 1.86
CA GLU A 176 -17.81 15.50 3.10
C GLU A 176 -16.62 14.51 3.08
N LEU A 177 -15.98 14.35 4.25
CA LEU A 177 -14.92 13.36 4.43
C LEU A 177 -15.46 12.04 4.98
N GLU A 178 -14.99 10.92 4.44
CA GLU A 178 -15.23 9.56 4.95
C GLU A 178 -14.07 9.07 5.81
N SER A 179 -12.83 9.40 5.43
CA SER A 179 -11.65 8.97 6.16
C SER A 179 -10.48 9.94 6.02
N ILE A 180 -9.59 9.93 7.03
CA ILE A 180 -8.35 10.72 7.05
C ILE A 180 -7.20 9.79 7.41
N TYR A 181 -6.08 9.93 6.69
CA TYR A 181 -4.88 9.16 6.92
C TYR A 181 -3.65 10.09 6.97
N ILE A 182 -3.00 10.16 8.12
CA ILE A 182 -1.73 10.87 8.28
C ILE A 182 -0.58 9.84 8.22
N GLY A 183 0.22 9.93 7.17
CA GLY A 183 1.29 8.99 6.91
C GLY A 183 2.50 9.64 6.24
N GLY A 184 3.28 8.83 5.48
CA GLY A 184 4.41 9.29 4.67
C GLY A 184 5.74 8.74 5.15
N GLY A 185 6.50 9.52 5.91
CA GLY A 185 7.69 9.06 6.62
C GLY A 185 7.29 8.43 7.96
N THR A 186 7.21 9.27 8.99
CA THR A 186 6.79 8.88 10.34
C THR A 186 6.14 10.09 11.01
N PRO A 187 4.82 10.20 11.01
CA PRO A 187 4.09 11.33 11.61
C PRO A 187 4.46 11.63 13.06
N THR A 188 4.78 10.61 13.84
CA THR A 188 5.22 10.74 15.24
C THR A 188 6.65 11.28 15.42
N THR A 189 7.34 11.68 14.34
CA THR A 189 8.53 12.55 14.45
C THR A 189 8.13 13.97 14.92
N LEU A 190 6.90 14.38 14.67
CA LEU A 190 6.32 15.58 15.27
C LEU A 190 6.18 15.38 16.79
N ASN A 191 6.37 16.45 17.56
CA ASN A 191 6.11 16.41 19.01
C ASN A 191 4.59 16.53 19.31
N SER A 192 4.19 16.34 20.57
CA SER A 192 2.80 16.37 21.01
C SER A 192 2.08 17.69 20.66
N VAL A 193 2.75 18.82 20.83
CA VAL A 193 2.20 20.16 20.48
C VAL A 193 1.99 20.28 18.96
N GLN A 194 2.95 19.80 18.17
CA GLN A 194 2.86 19.83 16.71
C GLN A 194 1.74 18.91 16.19
N LEU A 195 1.58 17.71 16.77
CA LEU A 195 0.48 16.79 16.47
C LEU A 195 -0.87 17.41 16.83
N GLU A 196 -0.98 18.02 18.00
CA GLU A 196 -2.21 18.74 18.42
C GLU A 196 -2.57 19.85 17.43
N ARG A 197 -1.60 20.70 17.05
CA ARG A 197 -1.82 21.78 16.07
C ARG A 197 -2.28 21.25 14.71
N LEU A 198 -1.68 20.15 14.25
CA LEU A 198 -2.04 19.51 12.99
C LEU A 198 -3.48 19.01 12.99
N ILE A 199 -3.84 18.19 13.99
CA ILE A 199 -5.17 17.57 14.07
C ILE A 199 -6.25 18.62 14.33
N SER A 200 -6.01 19.58 15.25
CA SER A 200 -6.93 20.68 15.50
C SER A 200 -7.18 21.51 14.24
N ARG A 201 -6.12 21.79 13.45
CA ARG A 201 -6.27 22.50 12.17
C ARG A 201 -7.12 21.73 11.16
N VAL A 202 -6.97 20.40 11.08
CA VAL A 202 -7.82 19.57 10.21
C VAL A 202 -9.27 19.65 10.67
N SER A 203 -9.52 19.48 11.98
CA SER A 203 -10.87 19.56 12.57
C SER A 203 -11.54 20.89 12.33
N GLU A 204 -10.83 22.00 12.57
CA GLU A 204 -11.33 23.35 12.34
C GLU A 204 -11.61 23.64 10.86
N ALA A 205 -10.66 23.26 9.97
CA ALA A 205 -10.76 23.61 8.55
C ALA A 205 -11.87 22.85 7.81
N TYR A 206 -12.22 21.65 8.29
CA TYR A 206 -13.24 20.80 7.67
C TYR A 206 -14.51 20.66 8.54
N GLY A 207 -14.57 21.31 9.70
CA GLY A 207 -15.73 21.24 10.59
C GLY A 207 -16.05 19.83 11.09
N ILE A 208 -15.04 19.02 11.33
CA ILE A 208 -15.20 17.61 11.71
C ILE A 208 -14.81 17.33 13.15
N ASP A 209 -15.48 16.32 13.73
CA ASP A 209 -15.02 15.66 14.94
C ASP A 209 -14.20 14.43 14.54
N PRO A 210 -12.89 14.35 14.90
CA PRO A 210 -12.06 13.19 14.56
C PRO A 210 -12.62 11.84 15.02
N ALA A 211 -13.36 11.79 16.13
CA ALA A 211 -13.99 10.58 16.63
C ALA A 211 -15.22 10.13 15.79
N GLY A 212 -15.73 11.00 14.93
CA GLY A 212 -16.91 10.75 14.07
C GLY A 212 -16.62 10.09 12.73
N LEU A 213 -15.34 9.86 12.38
CA LEU A 213 -14.93 9.23 11.12
C LEU A 213 -13.66 8.38 11.31
N GLU A 214 -13.31 7.58 10.30
CA GLU A 214 -12.03 6.86 10.35
C GLU A 214 -10.87 7.85 10.24
N PHE A 215 -10.10 7.99 11.32
CA PHE A 215 -8.91 8.84 11.35
C PHE A 215 -7.70 8.04 11.81
N THR A 216 -6.79 7.75 10.88
CA THR A 216 -5.58 6.97 11.13
C THR A 216 -4.35 7.85 11.21
N VAL A 217 -3.50 7.61 12.21
CA VAL A 217 -2.17 8.23 12.31
C VAL A 217 -1.10 7.14 12.36
N GLU A 218 -0.13 7.21 11.44
CA GLU A 218 1.03 6.32 11.49
C GLU A 218 1.97 6.70 12.64
N ALA A 219 2.05 5.83 13.65
CA ALA A 219 3.12 5.79 14.65
C ALA A 219 4.14 4.71 14.26
N GLY A 220 4.52 4.69 12.98
CA GLY A 220 5.16 3.58 12.30
C GLY A 220 6.58 3.22 12.79
N ARG A 221 7.15 4.00 13.67
CA ARG A 221 8.47 3.80 14.27
C ARG A 221 8.36 3.83 15.80
N PRO A 222 8.58 2.69 16.50
CA PRO A 222 8.53 2.61 17.96
C PRO A 222 9.44 3.64 18.67
N ASP A 223 10.61 3.91 18.09
CA ASP A 223 11.58 4.90 18.59
C ASP A 223 11.04 6.36 18.55
N THR A 224 9.89 6.61 17.94
CA THR A 224 9.22 7.92 17.96
C THR A 224 7.97 7.97 18.84
N ILE A 225 7.55 6.83 19.38
CA ILE A 225 6.38 6.71 20.25
C ILE A 225 6.72 7.17 21.66
N THR A 226 5.89 8.03 22.22
CA THR A 226 5.90 8.37 23.64
C THR A 226 4.48 8.39 24.17
N LYS A 227 4.31 8.11 25.46
CA LYS A 227 2.99 8.18 26.11
C LYS A 227 2.30 9.53 25.89
N GLU A 228 3.04 10.62 26.03
CA GLU A 228 2.55 11.99 25.83
C GLU A 228 1.93 12.19 24.42
N LYS A 229 2.61 11.70 23.37
CA LYS A 229 2.09 11.81 22.00
C LYS A 229 0.83 10.97 21.81
N LEU A 230 0.83 9.72 22.30
CA LEU A 230 -0.32 8.84 22.19
C LEU A 230 -1.52 9.38 23.00
N ASP A 231 -1.31 9.88 24.20
CA ASP A 231 -2.35 10.53 25.00
C ASP A 231 -2.92 11.78 24.27
N THR A 232 -2.05 12.55 23.58
CA THR A 232 -2.48 13.69 22.78
C THR A 232 -3.36 13.26 21.61
N LEU A 233 -2.95 12.23 20.85
CA LEU A 233 -3.74 11.68 19.74
C LEU A 233 -5.10 11.19 20.22
N LYS A 234 -5.13 10.40 21.31
CA LYS A 234 -6.36 9.86 21.88
C LYS A 234 -7.31 10.95 22.38
N ARG A 235 -6.79 11.94 23.10
CA ARG A 235 -7.56 13.10 23.57
C ARG A 235 -8.21 13.88 22.42
N LEU A 236 -7.58 13.90 21.25
CA LEU A 236 -8.10 14.53 20.04
C LEU A 236 -9.04 13.64 19.22
N GLY A 237 -9.45 12.50 19.75
CA GLY A 237 -10.42 11.60 19.11
C GLY A 237 -9.83 10.64 18.09
N ILE A 238 -8.51 10.47 18.03
CA ILE A 238 -7.90 9.48 17.15
C ILE A 238 -8.07 8.09 17.77
N GLU A 239 -8.76 7.20 17.05
CA GLU A 239 -9.05 5.84 17.51
C GLU A 239 -8.17 4.77 16.84
N ARG A 240 -7.52 5.12 15.73
CA ARG A 240 -6.72 4.21 14.92
C ARG A 240 -5.28 4.70 14.76
N ILE A 241 -4.31 3.85 15.10
CA ILE A 241 -2.88 4.10 14.84
C ILE A 241 -2.24 2.91 14.14
N SER A 242 -1.07 3.13 13.54
CA SER A 242 -0.27 2.06 12.94
C SER A 242 1.11 2.01 13.60
N ILE A 243 1.45 0.88 14.21
CA ILE A 243 2.78 0.58 14.75
C ILE A 243 3.40 -0.47 13.84
N ASN A 244 4.45 -0.11 13.09
CA ASN A 244 4.93 -0.92 11.96
C ASN A 244 6.27 -1.59 12.29
N PRO A 245 6.29 -2.80 12.87
CA PRO A 245 7.53 -3.51 13.22
C PRO A 245 8.36 -3.88 12.01
N GLN A 246 7.73 -4.32 10.93
CA GLN A 246 8.28 -4.94 9.74
C GLN A 246 8.84 -6.34 9.99
N SER A 247 9.46 -6.58 11.13
CA SER A 247 9.97 -7.83 11.69
C SER A 247 10.08 -7.72 13.21
N MET A 248 10.05 -8.86 13.92
CA MET A 248 10.32 -8.95 15.35
C MET A 248 11.72 -9.56 15.63
N LYS A 249 12.60 -9.55 14.61
CA LYS A 249 13.97 -10.03 14.72
C LYS A 249 14.96 -8.87 14.78
N ASP A 250 15.60 -8.66 15.92
CA ASP A 250 16.56 -7.56 16.11
C ASP A 250 17.71 -7.56 15.09
N LYS A 251 18.15 -8.77 14.65
CA LYS A 251 19.17 -8.89 13.62
C LYS A 251 18.67 -8.28 12.30
N THR A 252 17.45 -8.62 11.90
CA THR A 252 16.82 -8.10 10.67
C THR A 252 16.56 -6.60 10.78
N LEU A 253 16.05 -6.11 11.92
CA LEU A 253 15.81 -4.69 12.16
C LEU A 253 17.10 -3.87 11.95
N ARG A 254 18.23 -4.33 12.50
CA ARG A 254 19.53 -3.69 12.27
C ARG A 254 19.96 -3.72 10.80
N LEU A 255 19.79 -4.85 10.12
CA LEU A 255 20.13 -4.99 8.69
C LEU A 255 19.35 -4.03 7.80
N ILE A 256 18.08 -3.82 8.10
CA ILE A 256 17.22 -2.90 7.31
C ILE A 256 17.34 -1.44 7.78
N GLY A 257 18.22 -1.11 8.72
CA GLY A 257 18.50 0.26 9.18
C GLY A 257 17.40 0.85 10.07
N ARG A 258 16.80 0.03 10.92
CA ARG A 258 15.89 0.45 11.99
C ARG A 258 16.61 0.43 13.32
N ASP A 259 16.58 1.57 14.03
CA ASP A 259 17.26 1.77 15.31
C ASP A 259 16.38 1.43 16.52
N HIS A 260 15.47 0.48 16.37
CA HIS A 260 14.63 -0.04 17.45
C HIS A 260 14.71 -1.56 17.53
N SER A 261 14.40 -2.09 18.68
CA SER A 261 14.35 -3.52 18.98
C SER A 261 12.92 -4.06 18.97
N ALA A 262 12.80 -5.40 19.05
CA ALA A 262 11.51 -6.05 19.28
C ALA A 262 10.88 -5.62 20.62
N ASP A 263 11.69 -5.36 21.65
CA ASP A 263 11.20 -4.88 22.95
C ASP A 263 10.60 -3.47 22.85
N ASP A 264 11.17 -2.58 22.05
CA ASP A 264 10.59 -1.26 21.80
C ASP A 264 9.21 -1.36 21.09
N ILE A 265 9.04 -2.37 20.23
CA ILE A 265 7.74 -2.64 19.59
C ILE A 265 6.71 -3.10 20.63
N ARG A 266 7.08 -4.05 21.51
CA ARG A 266 6.22 -4.52 22.62
C ARG A 266 5.81 -3.37 23.52
N GLU A 267 6.76 -2.51 23.86
CA GLU A 267 6.50 -1.32 24.67
C GLU A 267 5.58 -0.33 23.96
N GLY A 268 5.77 -0.09 22.67
CA GLY A 268 4.88 0.75 21.87
C GLY A 268 3.44 0.22 21.88
N PHE A 269 3.25 -1.10 21.71
CA PHE A 269 1.93 -1.74 21.81
C PHE A 269 1.34 -1.60 23.21
N ARG A 270 2.15 -1.83 24.26
CA ARG A 270 1.71 -1.69 25.66
C ARG A 270 1.19 -0.28 25.94
N ILE A 271 1.97 0.75 25.56
CA ILE A 271 1.56 2.15 25.74
C ILE A 271 0.27 2.44 24.95
N ALA A 272 0.17 1.98 23.70
CA ALA A 272 -1.02 2.18 22.89
C ALA A 272 -2.28 1.54 23.47
N ARG A 273 -2.16 0.33 24.02
CA ARG A 273 -3.26 -0.35 24.72
C ARG A 273 -3.68 0.37 26.00
N GLU A 274 -2.71 0.80 26.79
CA GLU A 274 -3.00 1.57 28.03
C GLU A 274 -3.64 2.93 27.74
N THR A 275 -3.29 3.54 26.60
CA THR A 275 -3.92 4.78 26.13
C THR A 275 -5.35 4.54 25.63
N GLY A 276 -5.70 3.30 25.23
CA GLY A 276 -7.05 2.88 24.86
C GLY A 276 -7.40 3.12 23.38
N PHE A 277 -6.44 2.95 22.45
CA PHE A 277 -6.75 2.94 21.02
C PHE A 277 -7.64 1.75 20.66
N ASP A 278 -8.65 2.00 19.82
CA ASP A 278 -9.60 0.98 19.38
C ASP A 278 -8.99 0.04 18.32
N VAL A 279 -8.11 0.57 17.48
CA VAL A 279 -7.44 -0.19 16.43
C VAL A 279 -5.96 0.12 16.38
N ILE A 280 -5.14 -0.91 16.51
CA ILE A 280 -3.71 -0.86 16.23
C ILE A 280 -3.44 -1.72 15.00
N ASN A 281 -2.94 -1.09 13.92
CA ASN A 281 -2.43 -1.79 12.75
C ASN A 281 -0.96 -2.13 12.95
N ALA A 282 -0.54 -3.30 12.47
CA ALA A 282 0.85 -3.74 12.40
C ALA A 282 1.22 -4.09 10.96
N ASP A 283 2.36 -3.59 10.47
CA ASP A 283 2.89 -3.99 9.17
C ASP A 283 4.08 -4.93 9.34
N LEU A 284 4.04 -6.06 8.63
CA LEU A 284 5.16 -7.00 8.47
C LEU A 284 5.58 -7.08 7.01
N ILE A 285 6.86 -7.36 6.76
CA ILE A 285 7.39 -7.54 5.40
C ILE A 285 7.89 -8.96 5.23
N ALA A 286 7.29 -9.71 4.31
CA ALA A 286 7.78 -11.00 3.87
C ALA A 286 8.95 -10.83 2.89
N GLY A 287 10.04 -11.58 3.10
CA GLY A 287 11.22 -11.57 2.25
C GLY A 287 12.30 -10.58 2.67
N LEU A 288 12.34 -10.14 3.91
CA LEU A 288 13.44 -9.33 4.45
C LEU A 288 14.77 -10.11 4.42
N PRO A 289 15.92 -9.39 4.34
CA PRO A 289 17.22 -10.03 4.32
C PRO A 289 17.47 -10.92 5.55
N GLU A 290 18.01 -12.10 5.29
CA GLU A 290 18.40 -13.09 6.29
C GLU A 290 17.25 -13.64 7.15
N GLU A 291 15.99 -13.47 6.72
CA GLU A 291 14.83 -14.13 7.32
C GLU A 291 14.41 -15.37 6.56
N ASP A 292 14.17 -16.43 7.29
CA ASP A 292 13.50 -17.63 6.81
C ASP A 292 12.00 -17.62 7.17
N ILE A 293 11.30 -18.70 6.80
CA ILE A 293 9.87 -18.84 7.07
C ILE A 293 9.55 -18.91 8.57
N ASN A 294 10.47 -19.46 9.41
CA ASN A 294 10.25 -19.58 10.85
C ASN A 294 10.42 -18.23 11.54
N ASP A 295 11.36 -17.40 11.06
CA ASP A 295 11.54 -16.04 11.55
C ASP A 295 10.31 -15.18 11.27
N PHE A 296 9.77 -15.30 10.06
CA PHE A 296 8.54 -14.61 9.65
C PHE A 296 7.32 -15.13 10.45
N GLU A 297 7.17 -16.45 10.60
CA GLU A 297 6.11 -17.07 11.41
C GLU A 297 6.14 -16.57 12.85
N SER A 298 7.32 -16.54 13.45
CA SER A 298 7.50 -16.06 14.82
C SER A 298 7.09 -14.59 14.96
N SER A 299 7.47 -13.74 13.98
CA SER A 299 7.08 -12.32 13.96
C SER A 299 5.56 -12.15 13.79
N LEU A 300 4.94 -12.92 12.91
CA LEU A 300 3.49 -12.88 12.69
C LEU A 300 2.71 -13.34 13.92
N ARG A 301 3.14 -14.43 14.54
CA ARG A 301 2.52 -14.95 15.77
C ARG A 301 2.55 -13.90 16.87
N GLU A 302 3.66 -13.22 17.02
CA GLU A 302 3.79 -12.18 18.05
C GLU A 302 2.85 -10.99 17.79
N MET A 303 2.59 -10.60 16.54
CA MET A 303 1.60 -9.55 16.24
C MET A 303 0.18 -9.98 16.60
N VAL A 304 -0.16 -11.25 16.38
CA VAL A 304 -1.44 -11.82 16.81
C VAL A 304 -1.53 -11.83 18.34
N ASP A 305 -0.47 -12.25 19.03
CA ASP A 305 -0.43 -12.32 20.50
C ASP A 305 -0.47 -10.93 21.16
N LEU A 306 0.13 -9.90 20.54
CA LEU A 306 0.01 -8.50 20.97
C LEU A 306 -1.37 -7.90 20.69
N GLY A 307 -2.22 -8.64 19.96
CA GLY A 307 -3.61 -8.29 19.71
C GLY A 307 -3.78 -7.17 18.68
N ALA A 308 -2.92 -7.05 17.67
CA ALA A 308 -3.12 -6.09 16.60
C ALA A 308 -4.47 -6.35 15.90
N GLU A 309 -5.38 -5.37 15.83
CA GLU A 309 -6.67 -5.53 15.15
C GLU A 309 -6.53 -5.58 13.63
N ASN A 310 -5.50 -4.94 13.09
CA ASN A 310 -5.13 -5.04 11.69
C ASN A 310 -3.69 -5.51 11.56
N ILE A 311 -3.45 -6.39 10.59
CA ILE A 311 -2.10 -6.83 10.23
C ILE A 311 -1.98 -6.74 8.70
N THR A 312 -1.03 -5.93 8.22
CA THR A 312 -0.72 -5.87 6.79
C THR A 312 0.55 -6.64 6.50
N ILE A 313 0.45 -7.63 5.64
CA ILE A 313 1.60 -8.37 5.14
C ILE A 313 2.05 -7.76 3.81
N HIS A 314 3.21 -7.14 3.82
CA HIS A 314 3.85 -6.62 2.63
C HIS A 314 4.83 -7.64 2.05
N THR A 315 4.86 -7.73 0.74
CA THR A 315 5.96 -8.38 0.02
C THR A 315 7.06 -7.38 -0.24
N LEU A 316 8.29 -7.70 0.13
CA LEU A 316 9.43 -6.80 -0.09
C LEU A 316 9.51 -6.35 -1.55
N SER A 317 9.57 -5.04 -1.75
CA SER A 317 9.74 -4.41 -3.05
C SER A 317 11.10 -3.74 -3.14
N VAL A 318 11.95 -4.23 -4.04
CA VAL A 318 13.32 -3.74 -4.22
C VAL A 318 13.34 -2.68 -5.34
N LYS A 319 13.03 -1.44 -5.00
CA LYS A 319 12.91 -0.34 -5.95
C LYS A 319 14.26 0.31 -6.27
N ARG A 320 14.34 0.97 -7.43
CA ARG A 320 15.50 1.80 -7.82
C ARG A 320 15.72 2.87 -6.76
N GLY A 321 16.96 3.03 -6.28
CA GLY A 321 17.33 3.98 -5.23
C GLY A 321 17.15 3.47 -3.80
N SER A 322 16.81 2.19 -3.60
CA SER A 322 16.97 1.54 -2.29
C SER A 322 18.40 1.01 -2.15
N ARG A 323 18.99 1.13 -0.95
CA ARG A 323 20.34 0.60 -0.66
C ARG A 323 20.42 -0.92 -0.89
N LEU A 324 19.33 -1.62 -0.63
CA LEU A 324 19.25 -3.07 -0.83
C LEU A 324 19.44 -3.44 -2.31
N ARG A 325 18.88 -2.66 -3.26
CA ARG A 325 19.08 -2.89 -4.69
C ARG A 325 20.51 -2.59 -5.15
N GLU A 326 21.14 -1.61 -4.54
CA GLU A 326 22.55 -1.26 -4.84
C GLU A 326 23.49 -2.38 -4.40
N SER A 327 23.20 -3.04 -3.27
CA SER A 327 24.00 -4.16 -2.74
C SER A 327 23.76 -5.48 -3.44
N ASP A 328 22.52 -5.77 -3.83
CA ASP A 328 22.11 -7.00 -4.55
C ASP A 328 20.98 -6.72 -5.55
N PRO A 329 21.34 -6.40 -6.82
CA PRO A 329 20.34 -6.16 -7.86
C PRO A 329 19.43 -7.35 -8.18
N ALA A 330 19.85 -8.57 -7.83
CA ALA A 330 19.14 -9.82 -8.10
C ALA A 330 18.31 -10.32 -6.90
N TYR A 331 18.37 -9.65 -5.75
CA TYR A 331 17.73 -10.07 -4.50
C TYR A 331 16.26 -10.49 -4.66
N PHE A 332 15.51 -9.76 -5.45
CA PHE A 332 14.07 -10.01 -5.67
C PHE A 332 13.74 -11.32 -6.40
N ARG A 333 14.75 -12.03 -6.93
CA ARG A 333 14.55 -13.27 -7.70
C ARG A 333 14.81 -14.52 -6.89
N HIS A 334 15.78 -14.46 -5.98
CA HIS A 334 16.29 -15.65 -5.32
C HIS A 334 15.35 -16.18 -4.24
N ASN A 335 14.38 -15.40 -3.77
CA ASN A 335 13.54 -15.74 -2.63
C ASN A 335 12.04 -15.85 -2.95
N ALA A 336 11.65 -15.94 -4.23
CA ALA A 336 10.24 -15.90 -4.62
C ALA A 336 9.43 -17.06 -3.99
N ASP A 337 9.98 -18.27 -3.98
CA ASP A 337 9.30 -19.44 -3.42
C ASP A 337 9.18 -19.34 -1.89
N THR A 338 10.23 -18.87 -1.21
CA THR A 338 10.20 -18.64 0.25
C THR A 338 9.16 -17.56 0.60
N VAL A 339 9.13 -16.46 -0.15
CA VAL A 339 8.15 -15.40 0.09
C VAL A 339 6.72 -15.87 -0.21
N SER A 340 6.52 -16.67 -1.27
CA SER A 340 5.22 -17.28 -1.54
C SER A 340 4.77 -18.16 -0.37
N ALA A 341 5.68 -18.98 0.18
CA ALA A 341 5.39 -19.82 1.35
C ALA A 341 5.08 -18.97 2.61
N MET A 342 5.76 -17.83 2.83
CA MET A 342 5.45 -16.89 3.92
C MET A 342 4.03 -16.31 3.77
N LEU A 343 3.61 -15.94 2.55
CA LEU A 343 2.27 -15.43 2.30
C LEU A 343 1.18 -16.50 2.49
N ASP A 344 1.43 -17.73 2.03
CA ASP A 344 0.50 -18.83 2.23
C ASP A 344 0.39 -19.20 3.72
N LEU A 345 1.51 -19.21 4.46
CA LEU A 345 1.54 -19.36 5.90
C LEU A 345 0.74 -18.27 6.61
N SER A 346 0.94 -16.99 6.22
CA SER A 346 0.20 -15.88 6.81
C SER A 346 -1.31 -16.01 6.64
N ARG A 347 -1.76 -16.49 5.47
CA ARG A 347 -3.17 -16.75 5.21
C ARG A 347 -3.74 -17.79 6.18
N VAL A 348 -3.03 -18.91 6.37
CA VAL A 348 -3.46 -19.99 7.28
C VAL A 348 -3.50 -19.48 8.73
N MET A 349 -2.44 -18.83 9.19
CA MET A 349 -2.33 -18.38 10.58
C MET A 349 -3.37 -17.30 10.90
N LEU A 350 -3.49 -16.27 10.08
CA LEU A 350 -4.41 -15.17 10.32
C LEU A 350 -5.87 -15.62 10.24
N SER A 351 -6.22 -16.46 9.25
CA SER A 351 -7.58 -17.02 9.18
C SER A 351 -7.91 -17.87 10.40
N SER A 352 -6.96 -18.67 10.89
CA SER A 352 -7.13 -19.48 12.10
C SER A 352 -7.25 -18.65 13.37
N ALA A 353 -6.66 -17.44 13.38
CA ALA A 353 -6.77 -16.47 14.46
C ALA A 353 -8.01 -15.54 14.36
N GLY A 354 -8.90 -15.78 13.38
CA GLY A 354 -10.14 -15.05 13.22
C GLY A 354 -10.04 -13.77 12.38
N TYR A 355 -8.89 -13.52 11.73
CA TYR A 355 -8.76 -12.40 10.81
C TYR A 355 -9.35 -12.73 9.44
N ARG A 356 -9.84 -11.71 8.76
CA ARG A 356 -10.31 -11.78 7.38
C ARG A 356 -9.47 -10.85 6.49
N PRO A 357 -9.10 -11.27 5.28
CA PRO A 357 -8.45 -10.38 4.34
C PRO A 357 -9.47 -9.36 3.84
N TYR A 358 -9.11 -8.05 3.82
CA TYR A 358 -10.06 -7.01 3.47
C TYR A 358 -9.62 -6.07 2.35
N TYR A 359 -8.31 -6.02 2.04
CA TYR A 359 -7.79 -5.34 0.86
C TYR A 359 -6.51 -6.00 0.35
N ILE A 360 -6.20 -5.75 -0.93
CA ILE A 360 -5.05 -6.30 -1.61
C ILE A 360 -4.52 -5.33 -2.65
N TYR A 361 -3.21 -5.28 -2.79
CA TYR A 361 -2.57 -4.58 -3.89
C TYR A 361 -1.24 -5.21 -4.25
N ARG A 362 -0.75 -4.91 -5.45
CA ARG A 362 0.58 -5.32 -5.93
C ARG A 362 1.41 -4.10 -6.29
N GLN A 363 2.71 -4.22 -6.26
CA GLN A 363 3.65 -3.18 -6.67
C GLN A 363 4.60 -3.70 -7.74
N LYS A 364 5.16 -2.80 -8.53
CA LYS A 364 6.25 -3.14 -9.44
C LYS A 364 7.50 -3.48 -8.63
N HIS A 365 8.28 -4.46 -9.11
CA HIS A 365 9.53 -4.92 -8.49
C HIS A 365 9.36 -5.57 -7.10
N GLN A 366 8.19 -6.11 -6.80
CA GLN A 366 8.02 -7.01 -5.66
C GLN A 366 8.64 -8.39 -5.97
N ILE A 367 9.14 -9.04 -4.92
CA ILE A 367 9.66 -10.43 -5.02
C ILE A 367 8.55 -11.32 -5.60
N GLY A 368 8.90 -12.11 -6.62
CA GLY A 368 7.97 -13.04 -7.27
C GLY A 368 6.73 -12.39 -7.91
N ALA A 369 6.69 -11.05 -8.05
CA ALA A 369 5.51 -10.30 -8.43
C ALA A 369 4.28 -10.66 -7.57
N LEU A 370 4.49 -10.95 -6.29
CA LEU A 370 3.49 -11.31 -5.31
C LEU A 370 2.70 -10.09 -4.81
N GLU A 371 1.81 -10.30 -3.88
CA GLU A 371 0.87 -9.29 -3.38
C GLU A 371 1.22 -8.75 -2.00
N ASN A 372 0.53 -7.66 -1.62
CA ASN A 372 0.38 -7.19 -0.23
C ASN A 372 -1.07 -7.36 0.17
N VAL A 373 -1.32 -7.87 1.37
CA VAL A 373 -2.67 -8.14 1.88
C VAL A 373 -2.84 -7.54 3.25
N GLY A 374 -3.91 -6.78 3.43
CA GLY A 374 -4.36 -6.33 4.74
C GLY A 374 -5.41 -7.28 5.32
N TRP A 375 -5.19 -7.65 6.56
CA TRP A 375 -6.03 -8.53 7.36
C TRP A 375 -6.61 -7.75 8.53
N CYS A 376 -7.82 -8.04 8.91
CA CYS A 376 -8.46 -7.40 10.06
C CYS A 376 -9.30 -8.39 10.87
N LEU A 377 -9.43 -8.12 12.15
CA LEU A 377 -10.50 -8.69 12.96
C LEU A 377 -11.87 -8.18 12.47
N PRO A 378 -12.99 -8.86 12.79
CA PRO A 378 -14.32 -8.42 12.37
C PRO A 378 -14.57 -6.93 12.68
N GLU A 379 -15.09 -6.19 11.69
CA GLU A 379 -15.43 -4.76 11.77
C GLU A 379 -14.25 -3.80 12.04
N LYS A 380 -13.01 -4.29 12.00
CA LYS A 380 -11.79 -3.47 12.22
C LYS A 380 -11.06 -3.11 10.92
N HIS A 381 -11.67 -3.30 9.75
CA HIS A 381 -11.06 -2.89 8.47
C HIS A 381 -10.78 -1.38 8.42
N SER A 382 -9.86 -0.96 7.55
CA SER A 382 -9.65 0.44 7.25
C SER A 382 -10.36 0.80 5.94
N ILE A 383 -11.34 1.70 6.05
CA ILE A 383 -12.06 2.18 4.86
C ILE A 383 -11.13 2.97 3.94
N TYR A 384 -10.18 3.75 4.50
CA TYR A 384 -9.17 4.44 3.71
C TYR A 384 -8.39 3.47 2.81
N ASN A 385 -7.92 2.33 3.36
CA ASN A 385 -7.17 1.34 2.59
C ASN A 385 -7.99 0.73 1.46
N ILE A 386 -9.26 0.51 1.67
CA ILE A 386 -10.17 -0.01 0.64
C ILE A 386 -10.36 1.05 -0.46
N ARG A 387 -10.72 2.27 -0.09
CA ARG A 387 -11.01 3.36 -1.04
C ARG A 387 -9.81 3.74 -1.91
N ILE A 388 -8.60 3.79 -1.31
CA ILE A 388 -7.39 4.09 -2.08
C ILE A 388 -7.07 3.01 -3.13
N MET A 389 -7.50 1.75 -2.91
CA MET A 389 -7.31 0.64 -3.83
C MET A 389 -8.44 0.52 -4.87
N GLU A 390 -9.66 0.91 -4.55
CA GLU A 390 -10.78 0.92 -5.50
C GLU A 390 -10.59 1.91 -6.65
N ASP A 391 -9.91 3.05 -6.41
CA ASP A 391 -9.78 4.17 -7.36
C ASP A 391 -11.13 4.75 -7.82
N LYS A 392 -12.13 4.72 -6.95
CA LYS A 392 -13.49 5.21 -7.18
C LYS A 392 -13.87 6.39 -6.27
N GLN A 393 -12.89 6.94 -5.57
CA GLN A 393 -13.08 8.04 -4.62
C GLN A 393 -12.06 9.15 -4.85
N THR A 394 -12.48 10.39 -4.65
CA THR A 394 -11.58 11.53 -4.54
C THR A 394 -10.78 11.44 -3.25
N VAL A 395 -9.47 11.59 -3.35
CA VAL A 395 -8.54 11.62 -2.21
C VAL A 395 -7.80 12.95 -2.20
N ILE A 396 -8.07 13.78 -1.21
CA ILE A 396 -7.41 15.08 -1.05
C ILE A 396 -6.00 14.84 -0.49
N GLY A 397 -4.97 15.13 -1.28
CA GLY A 397 -3.57 14.97 -0.89
C GLY A 397 -2.98 16.28 -0.40
N LEU A 398 -2.46 16.31 0.83
CA LEU A 398 -1.86 17.48 1.49
C LEU A 398 -0.45 17.14 2.00
N GLY A 399 0.44 18.11 1.97
CA GLY A 399 1.83 17.95 2.40
C GLY A 399 2.77 17.39 1.32
N ALA A 400 4.06 17.43 1.61
CA ALA A 400 5.10 16.98 0.71
C ALA A 400 5.01 15.47 0.43
N GLY A 401 5.10 15.09 -0.85
CA GLY A 401 5.00 13.72 -1.29
C GLY A 401 3.59 13.13 -1.35
N ALA A 402 2.57 13.89 -0.94
CA ALA A 402 1.19 13.47 -1.08
C ALA A 402 0.78 13.43 -2.56
N VAL A 403 0.08 12.36 -2.94
CA VAL A 403 -0.52 12.21 -4.26
C VAL A 403 -2.03 12.10 -4.09
N GLY A 404 -2.71 13.22 -4.30
CA GLY A 404 -4.16 13.23 -4.33
C GLY A 404 -4.71 12.64 -5.63
N LYS A 405 -6.01 12.37 -5.62
CA LYS A 405 -6.75 11.79 -6.75
C LYS A 405 -8.10 12.48 -6.86
N VAL A 406 -8.50 12.85 -8.05
CA VAL A 406 -9.87 13.27 -8.36
C VAL A 406 -10.54 12.16 -9.15
N TYR A 407 -11.68 11.69 -8.67
CA TYR A 407 -12.48 10.72 -9.38
C TYR A 407 -13.65 11.42 -10.08
N HIS A 408 -13.82 11.15 -11.35
CA HIS A 408 -14.90 11.65 -12.20
C HIS A 408 -15.88 10.50 -12.47
N PRO A 409 -17.01 10.42 -11.72
CA PRO A 409 -17.92 9.27 -11.80
C PRO A 409 -18.55 9.05 -13.19
N ALA A 410 -18.88 10.14 -13.90
CA ALA A 410 -19.52 10.07 -15.21
C ALA A 410 -18.62 9.45 -16.29
N GLU A 411 -17.31 9.56 -16.13
CA GLU A 411 -16.30 9.09 -17.09
C GLU A 411 -15.57 7.83 -16.61
N ASP A 412 -15.84 7.37 -15.38
CA ASP A 412 -15.03 6.36 -14.66
C ASP A 412 -13.52 6.64 -14.75
N ARG A 413 -13.15 7.91 -14.63
CA ARG A 413 -11.78 8.42 -14.82
C ARG A 413 -11.20 8.94 -13.51
N LEU A 414 -9.94 8.60 -13.29
CA LEU A 414 -9.16 9.10 -12.15
C LEU A 414 -8.05 10.02 -12.64
N GLU A 415 -7.94 11.19 -12.05
CA GLU A 415 -6.86 12.15 -12.25
C GLU A 415 -5.99 12.24 -10.99
N ARG A 416 -4.68 12.43 -11.17
CA ARG A 416 -3.74 12.53 -10.04
C ARG A 416 -3.22 13.94 -9.89
N ILE A 417 -3.27 14.45 -8.66
CA ILE A 417 -2.74 15.74 -8.25
C ILE A 417 -1.62 15.48 -7.24
N ALA A 418 -0.38 15.64 -7.67
CA ALA A 418 0.77 15.34 -6.82
C ALA A 418 1.42 16.61 -6.27
N ASN A 419 1.73 16.63 -4.99
CA ASN A 419 2.67 17.58 -4.42
C ASN A 419 4.11 17.13 -4.68
N VAL A 420 5.06 18.06 -4.62
CA VAL A 420 6.49 17.71 -4.69
C VAL A 420 6.90 16.88 -3.47
N SER A 421 7.80 15.93 -3.67
CA SER A 421 8.18 14.98 -2.62
C SER A 421 9.22 15.51 -1.64
N ASN A 422 10.06 16.46 -2.06
CA ASN A 422 11.04 17.08 -1.19
C ASN A 422 10.40 18.22 -0.39
N TYR A 423 10.48 18.17 0.93
CA TYR A 423 9.82 19.13 1.83
C TYR A 423 10.35 20.56 1.71
N ARG A 424 11.64 20.77 1.39
CA ARG A 424 12.21 22.11 1.16
C ARG A 424 11.67 22.71 -0.12
N ILE A 425 11.66 21.93 -1.21
CA ILE A 425 11.07 22.35 -2.49
C ILE A 425 9.55 22.59 -2.33
N TYR A 426 8.89 21.82 -1.47
CA TYR A 426 7.48 22.04 -1.14
C TYR A 426 7.25 23.43 -0.54
N SER A 427 8.07 23.83 0.44
CA SER A 427 7.99 25.17 1.03
C SER A 427 8.42 26.28 0.05
N GLU A 428 9.47 26.05 -0.75
CA GLU A 428 9.91 27.02 -1.78
C GLU A 428 8.86 27.26 -2.87
N ARG A 429 8.08 26.23 -3.22
CA ARG A 429 7.03 26.27 -4.25
C ARG A 429 5.63 26.25 -3.64
N PHE A 430 5.48 26.80 -2.46
CA PHE A 430 4.24 26.69 -1.68
C PHE A 430 3.00 27.22 -2.41
N ASP A 431 3.09 28.39 -3.06
CA ASP A 431 1.98 28.98 -3.81
C ASP A 431 1.50 28.05 -4.95
N GLU A 432 2.42 27.33 -5.59
CA GLU A 432 2.06 26.33 -6.59
C GLU A 432 1.34 25.13 -5.95
N MET A 433 1.80 24.66 -4.78
CA MET A 433 1.13 23.56 -4.07
C MET A 433 -0.29 23.95 -3.66
N ILE A 434 -0.48 25.20 -3.24
CA ILE A 434 -1.80 25.75 -2.93
C ILE A 434 -2.69 25.76 -4.17
N SER A 435 -2.21 26.32 -5.29
CA SER A 435 -3.00 26.42 -6.52
C SER A 435 -3.42 25.08 -7.11
N ARG A 436 -2.65 24.02 -6.86
CA ARG A 436 -3.03 22.64 -7.27
C ARG A 436 -4.28 22.13 -6.56
N LYS A 437 -4.67 22.72 -5.41
CA LYS A 437 -5.91 22.32 -4.71
C LYS A 437 -7.17 22.72 -5.47
N ASP A 438 -7.10 23.75 -6.31
CA ASP A 438 -8.22 24.11 -7.18
C ASP A 438 -8.57 23.01 -8.17
N GLU A 439 -7.60 22.16 -8.54
CA GLU A 439 -7.81 21.03 -9.46
C GLU A 439 -8.84 20.00 -8.94
N TYR A 440 -9.01 19.88 -7.61
CA TYR A 440 -9.99 18.97 -7.02
C TYR A 440 -11.44 19.35 -7.33
N TYR A 441 -11.67 20.60 -7.77
CA TYR A 441 -13.00 21.18 -7.92
C TYR A 441 -13.24 21.77 -9.33
N LYS A 442 -12.37 21.43 -10.29
CA LYS A 442 -12.57 21.72 -11.71
C LYS A 442 -13.43 20.64 -12.36
#